data_33ae6da2f82939ce2a720ed36b57791e
#
_entry.id   33ae6da2f82939ce2a720ed36b57791e
#
_cell.length_a   1.000
_cell.length_b   1.000
_cell.length_c   1.000
_cell.angle_alpha   90.00
_cell.angle_beta   90.00
_cell.angle_gamma   90.00
#
_symmetry.space_group_name_H-M   'P 1'
#
loop_
_entity.id
_entity.type
_entity.pdbx_description
1 polymer ?
#
loop_
_entity_poly.entity_id
_entity_poly.type
_entity_poly.pdbx_seq_one_letter_code
_entity_poly.pdbx_strand_id
1 'polypeptide(L)'
;QRQMCIRDSWETLPKQMFTDIFIRPINVVEMVENIKRQMDEYYKMKKRTILAVDDSGVILRNIKTLLEDKYQVIPVNSSEMAIKYLALNIPDLILLDYEMPIVDGKQFMQMIREDTEFQNIPIIFLTGKNDAQTVMDVMSLKPNGYLLKSMDAQKLHAAIDDFFKKQTK
;
A
#
# COMPACT_ATOMS: atom_id res chain seq x y z
N GLN A 1 5.14 54.47 2.30
CA GLN A 1 4.74 53.09 2.04
C GLN A 1 5.59 52.17 2.93
N ARG A 2 5.05 51.73 4.07
CA ARG A 2 5.73 50.72 4.90
C ARG A 2 5.62 49.39 4.17
N GLN A 3 6.70 48.91 3.57
CA GLN A 3 6.85 47.51 3.27
C GLN A 3 6.75 46.75 4.59
N MET A 4 5.60 46.14 4.83
CA MET A 4 5.42 45.23 5.95
C MET A 4 6.31 44.03 5.66
N CYS A 5 7.45 43.99 6.34
CA CYS A 5 8.41 42.92 6.21
C CYS A 5 7.80 41.69 6.88
N ILE A 6 7.31 40.76 6.09
CA ILE A 6 6.77 39.44 6.54
C ILE A 6 7.85 38.65 7.33
N ARG A 7 9.09 39.16 7.34
CA ARG A 7 10.26 38.51 7.95
C ARG A 7 10.13 38.26 9.46
N ASP A 8 9.38 39.09 10.18
CA ASP A 8 9.34 39.06 11.65
C ASP A 8 8.11 38.31 12.20
N SER A 9 7.11 37.99 11.36
CA SER A 9 5.86 37.38 11.81
C SER A 9 5.86 35.83 11.78
N TRP A 10 6.74 35.20 11.01
CA TRP A 10 6.78 33.73 10.93
C TRP A 10 7.55 33.09 12.08
N GLU A 11 8.48 33.84 12.74
CA GLU A 11 9.23 33.34 13.89
C GLU A 11 8.35 33.09 15.12
N THR A 12 7.17 33.71 15.15
CA THR A 12 6.17 33.54 16.22
C THR A 12 5.17 32.39 15.96
N LEU A 13 5.18 31.82 14.74
CA LEU A 13 4.28 30.72 14.40
C LEU A 13 4.88 29.36 14.79
N PRO A 14 4.06 28.40 15.22
CA PRO A 14 4.55 27.07 15.58
C PRO A 14 5.28 26.42 14.37
N LYS A 15 6.53 26.03 14.56
CA LYS A 15 7.35 25.38 13.53
C LYS A 15 6.72 24.13 12.92
N GLN A 16 5.74 23.55 13.60
CA GLN A 16 4.96 22.38 13.14
C GLN A 16 4.00 22.71 11.99
N MET A 17 3.72 24.00 11.71
CA MET A 17 2.82 24.42 10.62
C MET A 17 3.51 24.55 9.25
N PHE A 18 4.84 24.46 9.21
CA PHE A 18 5.61 24.67 7.98
C PHE A 18 6.61 23.54 7.77
N THR A 19 6.69 23.06 6.56
CA THR A 19 7.73 22.09 6.16
C THR A 19 9.00 22.81 5.70
N ASP A 20 8.86 24.02 5.12
CA ASP A 20 10.00 24.85 4.72
C ASP A 20 9.59 26.32 4.50
N ILE A 21 10.58 27.24 4.51
CA ILE A 21 10.39 28.67 4.27
C ILE A 21 11.39 29.14 3.22
N PHE A 22 10.90 29.72 2.13
CA PHE A 22 11.71 30.28 1.07
C PHE A 22 11.70 31.81 1.11
N ILE A 23 12.87 32.44 1.13
CA ILE A 23 13.04 33.90 1.13
C ILE A 23 13.18 34.38 -0.33
N ARG A 24 12.50 35.47 -0.67
CA ARG A 24 12.64 36.08 -2.01
C ARG A 24 13.95 36.87 -2.13
N PRO A 25 14.65 36.86 -3.28
CA PRO A 25 14.29 36.13 -4.51
C PRO A 25 14.45 34.61 -4.35
N ILE A 26 13.46 33.85 -4.86
CA ILE A 26 13.43 32.37 -4.72
C ILE A 26 14.40 31.77 -5.73
N ASN A 27 15.36 31.01 -5.23
CA ASN A 27 16.13 30.11 -6.08
C ASN A 27 15.26 28.87 -6.39
N VAL A 28 14.69 28.83 -7.60
CA VAL A 28 13.76 27.75 -8.02
C VAL A 28 14.44 26.38 -7.98
N VAL A 29 15.73 26.29 -8.32
CA VAL A 29 16.47 25.03 -8.32
C VAL A 29 16.58 24.49 -6.89
N GLU A 30 17.01 25.33 -5.96
CA GLU A 30 17.13 24.96 -4.54
C GLU A 30 15.76 24.60 -3.92
N MET A 31 14.72 25.33 -4.28
CA MET A 31 13.35 25.01 -3.85
C MET A 31 12.91 23.64 -4.34
N VAL A 32 13.14 23.32 -5.61
CA VAL A 32 12.78 22.02 -6.19
C VAL A 32 13.57 20.88 -5.54
N GLU A 33 14.86 21.08 -5.29
CA GLU A 33 15.70 20.09 -4.61
C GLU A 33 15.25 19.84 -3.16
N ASN A 34 14.89 20.89 -2.43
CA ASN A 34 14.32 20.77 -1.08
C ASN A 34 12.99 20.02 -1.07
N ILE A 35 12.08 20.36 -1.99
CA ILE A 35 10.79 19.64 -2.11
C ILE A 35 11.03 18.18 -2.41
N LYS A 36 11.91 17.85 -3.37
CA LYS A 36 12.25 16.45 -3.69
C LYS A 36 12.79 15.71 -2.48
N ARG A 37 13.73 16.30 -1.75
CA ARG A 37 14.30 15.69 -0.53
C ARG A 37 13.24 15.42 0.52
N GLN A 38 12.34 16.38 0.79
CA GLN A 38 11.26 16.21 1.76
C GLN A 38 10.26 15.14 1.32
N MET A 39 9.96 15.08 0.02
CA MET A 39 9.12 14.01 -0.53
C MET A 39 9.78 12.64 -0.37
N ASP A 40 11.08 12.53 -0.67
CA ASP A 40 11.82 11.27 -0.50
C ASP A 40 11.86 10.83 0.96
N GLU A 41 12.07 11.75 1.91
CA GLU A 41 12.01 11.48 3.34
C GLU A 41 10.61 11.05 3.78
N TYR A 42 9.57 11.74 3.32
CA TYR A 42 8.18 11.38 3.60
C TYR A 42 7.84 9.98 3.09
N TYR A 43 8.22 9.65 1.85
CA TYR A 43 7.97 8.30 1.29
C TYR A 43 8.80 7.21 1.97
N LYS A 44 10.00 7.52 2.47
CA LYS A 44 10.79 6.59 3.28
C LYS A 44 10.17 6.31 4.64
N MET A 45 9.53 7.32 5.25
CA MET A 45 8.88 7.19 6.57
C MET A 45 7.48 6.57 6.47
N LYS A 46 6.79 6.76 5.34
CA LYS A 46 5.44 6.22 5.13
C LYS A 46 5.51 4.71 4.97
N LYS A 47 4.88 3.98 5.90
CA LYS A 47 4.71 2.54 5.76
C LYS A 47 3.89 2.25 4.48
N ARG A 48 4.33 1.27 3.69
CA ARG A 48 3.56 0.80 2.53
C ARG A 48 2.26 0.18 3.01
N THR A 49 1.19 0.44 2.28
CA THR A 49 -0.15 -0.01 2.64
C THR A 49 -0.47 -1.33 1.95
N ILE A 50 -0.83 -2.32 2.75
CA ILE A 50 -1.26 -3.66 2.30
C ILE A 50 -2.75 -3.81 2.62
N LEU A 51 -3.57 -4.00 1.59
CA LEU A 51 -4.97 -4.36 1.74
C LEU A 51 -5.07 -5.89 1.84
N ALA A 52 -5.43 -6.41 3.01
CA ALA A 52 -5.63 -7.84 3.23
C ALA A 52 -7.11 -8.19 3.14
N VAL A 53 -7.46 -9.04 2.18
CA VAL A 53 -8.84 -9.43 1.86
C VAL A 53 -9.01 -10.93 2.11
N ASP A 54 -9.80 -11.31 3.13
CA ASP A 54 -10.01 -12.69 3.55
C ASP A 54 -11.29 -12.74 4.38
N ASP A 55 -12.17 -13.71 4.18
CA ASP A 55 -13.42 -13.82 4.93
C ASP A 55 -13.21 -14.25 6.39
N SER A 56 -12.05 -14.81 6.72
CA SER A 56 -11.67 -15.21 8.06
C SER A 56 -11.06 -14.06 8.89
N GLY A 57 -11.84 -13.54 9.83
CA GLY A 57 -11.34 -12.52 10.77
C GLY A 57 -10.15 -12.98 11.63
N VAL A 58 -9.93 -14.28 11.78
CA VAL A 58 -8.75 -14.82 12.48
C VAL A 58 -7.51 -14.65 11.62
N ILE A 59 -7.60 -14.99 10.34
CA ILE A 59 -6.49 -14.86 9.40
C ILE A 59 -6.12 -13.39 9.24
N LEU A 60 -7.11 -12.51 9.07
CA LEU A 60 -6.88 -11.06 8.97
C LEU A 60 -6.15 -10.48 10.18
N ARG A 61 -6.53 -10.91 11.40
CA ARG A 61 -5.82 -10.48 12.63
C ARG A 61 -4.38 -10.98 12.64
N ASN A 62 -4.16 -12.24 12.26
CA ASN A 62 -2.82 -12.81 12.20
C ASN A 62 -1.94 -12.06 11.18
N ILE A 63 -2.42 -11.84 9.95
CA ILE A 63 -1.70 -11.09 8.92
C ILE A 63 -1.35 -9.68 9.43
N LYS A 64 -2.33 -9.01 10.05
CA LYS A 64 -2.10 -7.68 10.61
C LYS A 64 -1.01 -7.70 11.67
N THR A 65 -1.12 -8.55 12.68
CA THR A 65 -0.11 -8.65 13.75
C THR A 65 1.28 -9.00 13.22
N LEU A 66 1.36 -9.83 12.17
CA LEU A 66 2.64 -10.23 11.59
C LEU A 66 3.32 -9.12 10.80
N LEU A 67 2.56 -8.22 10.19
CA LEU A 67 3.10 -7.26 9.23
C LEU A 67 3.05 -5.80 9.73
N GLU A 68 2.34 -5.49 10.81
CA GLU A 68 2.11 -4.12 11.27
C GLU A 68 3.35 -3.39 11.81
N ASP A 69 4.40 -4.11 12.15
CA ASP A 69 5.70 -3.53 12.51
C ASP A 69 6.28 -2.72 11.36
N LYS A 70 6.15 -3.22 10.12
CA LYS A 70 6.79 -2.68 8.92
C LYS A 70 5.81 -2.07 7.91
N TYR A 71 4.59 -2.58 7.84
CA TYR A 71 3.58 -2.20 6.86
C TYR A 71 2.32 -1.65 7.53
N GLN A 72 1.58 -0.83 6.80
CA GLN A 72 0.22 -0.44 7.20
C GLN A 72 -0.75 -1.48 6.64
N VAL A 73 -1.25 -2.37 7.48
CA VAL A 73 -2.18 -3.44 7.06
C VAL A 73 -3.62 -2.99 7.28
N ILE A 74 -4.41 -3.02 6.21
CA ILE A 74 -5.85 -2.72 6.21
C ILE A 74 -6.59 -4.05 6.01
N PRO A 75 -7.15 -4.64 7.06
CA PRO A 75 -7.91 -5.88 6.96
C PRO A 75 -9.35 -5.60 6.50
N VAL A 76 -9.82 -6.32 5.51
CA VAL A 76 -11.22 -6.30 5.05
C VAL A 76 -11.72 -7.72 4.84
N ASN A 77 -12.96 -7.99 5.22
CA ASN A 77 -13.49 -9.35 5.29
C ASN A 77 -14.38 -9.75 4.10
N SER A 78 -14.38 -8.96 3.04
CA SER A 78 -15.10 -9.28 1.82
C SER A 78 -14.62 -8.46 0.62
N SER A 79 -14.87 -8.95 -0.58
CA SER A 79 -14.62 -8.23 -1.84
C SER A 79 -15.38 -6.90 -1.90
N GLU A 80 -16.60 -6.82 -1.37
CA GLU A 80 -17.37 -5.58 -1.31
C GLU A 80 -16.68 -4.51 -0.45
N MET A 81 -16.17 -4.89 0.72
CA MET A 81 -15.42 -3.96 1.59
C MET A 81 -14.10 -3.55 0.95
N ALA A 82 -13.45 -4.44 0.19
CA ALA A 82 -12.26 -4.10 -0.55
C ALA A 82 -12.53 -3.05 -1.63
N ILE A 83 -13.63 -3.18 -2.39
CA ILE A 83 -14.05 -2.18 -3.39
C ILE A 83 -14.35 -0.83 -2.73
N LYS A 84 -15.06 -0.82 -1.61
CA LYS A 84 -15.33 0.42 -0.85
C LYS A 84 -14.04 1.11 -0.40
N TYR A 85 -13.04 0.34 0.01
CA TYR A 85 -11.74 0.88 0.38
C TYR A 85 -11.02 1.46 -0.85
N LEU A 86 -11.00 0.73 -1.96
CA LEU A 86 -10.33 1.14 -3.19
C LEU A 86 -10.93 2.41 -3.80
N ALA A 87 -12.22 2.64 -3.64
CA ALA A 87 -12.88 3.86 -4.11
C ALA A 87 -12.30 5.16 -3.50
N LEU A 88 -11.59 5.08 -2.38
CA LEU A 88 -11.02 6.22 -1.66
C LEU A 88 -9.49 6.13 -1.48
N ASN A 89 -8.89 4.97 -1.73
CA ASN A 89 -7.50 4.70 -1.41
C ASN A 89 -6.87 3.74 -2.43
N ILE A 90 -5.59 3.94 -2.73
CA ILE A 90 -4.81 3.02 -3.55
C ILE A 90 -3.76 2.36 -2.67
N PRO A 91 -3.87 1.05 -2.38
CA PRO A 91 -2.86 0.31 -1.62
C PRO A 91 -1.64 -0.02 -2.49
N ASP A 92 -0.49 -0.22 -1.85
CA ASP A 92 0.73 -0.65 -2.53
C ASP A 92 0.72 -2.15 -2.88
N LEU A 93 -0.14 -2.94 -2.22
CA LEU A 93 -0.31 -4.38 -2.43
C LEU A 93 -1.67 -4.85 -1.93
N ILE A 94 -2.29 -5.77 -2.66
CA ILE A 94 -3.45 -6.54 -2.19
C ILE A 94 -2.99 -7.96 -1.88
N LEU A 95 -3.20 -8.40 -0.63
CA LEU A 95 -3.16 -9.81 -0.25
C LEU A 95 -4.58 -10.34 -0.32
N LEU A 96 -4.84 -11.29 -1.20
CA LEU A 96 -6.18 -11.72 -1.58
C LEU A 96 -6.37 -13.21 -1.31
N ASP A 97 -7.37 -13.55 -0.52
CA ASP A 97 -7.80 -14.94 -0.43
C ASP A 97 -8.45 -15.40 -1.74
N TYR A 98 -8.16 -16.63 -2.10
CA TYR A 98 -8.76 -17.25 -3.28
C TYR A 98 -10.22 -17.66 -3.05
N GLU A 99 -10.52 -18.20 -1.86
CA GLU A 99 -11.84 -18.73 -1.51
C GLU A 99 -12.59 -17.78 -0.59
N MET A 100 -13.48 -17.00 -1.13
CA MET A 100 -14.38 -16.14 -0.37
C MET A 100 -15.83 -16.33 -0.81
N PRO A 101 -16.81 -16.14 0.10
CA PRO A 101 -18.21 -16.22 -0.26
C PRO A 101 -18.63 -15.06 -1.17
N ILE A 102 -19.66 -15.29 -2.01
CA ILE A 102 -20.32 -14.34 -2.91
C ILE A 102 -19.45 -13.98 -4.11
N VAL A 103 -18.33 -13.30 -3.90
CA VAL A 103 -17.34 -12.94 -4.93
C VAL A 103 -16.01 -13.52 -4.49
N ASP A 104 -15.58 -14.57 -5.18
CA ASP A 104 -14.29 -15.21 -4.90
C ASP A 104 -13.09 -14.34 -5.33
N GLY A 105 -11.88 -14.76 -4.92
CA GLY A 105 -10.67 -13.99 -5.22
C GLY A 105 -10.39 -13.88 -6.72
N LYS A 106 -10.77 -14.90 -7.51
CA LYS A 106 -10.62 -14.88 -8.97
C LYS A 106 -11.49 -13.80 -9.61
N GLN A 107 -12.78 -13.80 -9.26
CA GLN A 107 -13.74 -12.83 -9.75
C GLN A 107 -13.34 -11.40 -9.33
N PHE A 108 -12.93 -11.23 -8.06
CA PHE A 108 -12.45 -9.94 -7.56
C PHE A 108 -11.23 -9.45 -8.34
N MET A 109 -10.23 -10.32 -8.57
CA MET A 109 -9.05 -9.93 -9.35
C MET A 109 -9.43 -9.54 -10.79
N GLN A 110 -10.34 -10.24 -11.44
CA GLN A 110 -10.83 -9.90 -12.78
C GLN A 110 -11.45 -8.49 -12.79
N MET A 111 -12.34 -8.20 -11.84
CA MET A 111 -12.93 -6.85 -11.69
C MET A 111 -11.85 -5.76 -11.54
N ILE A 112 -10.83 -6.00 -10.70
CA ILE A 112 -9.73 -5.05 -10.51
C ILE A 112 -8.91 -4.85 -11.79
N ARG A 113 -8.70 -5.89 -12.59
CA ARG A 113 -7.92 -5.81 -13.85
C ARG A 113 -8.69 -5.13 -14.99
N GLU A 114 -10.01 -5.12 -14.95
CA GLU A 114 -10.88 -4.42 -15.92
C GLU A 114 -10.99 -2.91 -15.61
N ASP A 115 -10.71 -2.49 -14.39
CA ASP A 115 -10.77 -1.09 -13.99
C ASP A 115 -9.44 -0.37 -14.28
N THR A 116 -9.52 0.74 -15.02
CA THR A 116 -8.33 1.50 -15.46
C THR A 116 -7.54 2.13 -14.31
N GLU A 117 -8.19 2.42 -13.19
CA GLU A 117 -7.56 3.01 -12.00
C GLU A 117 -6.83 1.95 -11.17
N PHE A 118 -7.39 0.73 -11.08
CA PHE A 118 -6.91 -0.32 -10.18
C PHE A 118 -6.12 -1.44 -10.87
N GLN A 119 -6.15 -1.51 -12.20
CA GLN A 119 -5.53 -2.60 -12.97
C GLN A 119 -4.04 -2.83 -12.68
N ASN A 120 -3.32 -1.80 -12.24
CA ASN A 120 -1.89 -1.86 -11.97
C ASN A 120 -1.58 -2.18 -10.50
N ILE A 121 -2.58 -2.27 -9.61
CA ILE A 121 -2.34 -2.62 -8.22
C ILE A 121 -1.83 -4.06 -8.15
N PRO A 122 -0.68 -4.30 -7.50
CA PRO A 122 -0.16 -5.64 -7.36
C PRO A 122 -1.08 -6.51 -6.50
N ILE A 123 -1.29 -7.77 -6.92
CA ILE A 123 -2.09 -8.74 -6.19
C ILE A 123 -1.27 -10.00 -5.95
N ILE A 124 -1.18 -10.40 -4.68
CA ILE A 124 -0.62 -11.69 -4.25
C ILE A 124 -1.75 -12.50 -3.64
N PHE A 125 -1.99 -13.71 -4.16
CA PHE A 125 -2.93 -14.62 -3.54
C PHE A 125 -2.37 -15.25 -2.28
N LEU A 126 -3.18 -15.28 -1.23
CA LEU A 126 -2.90 -15.97 0.01
C LEU A 126 -4.00 -17.01 0.26
N THR A 127 -3.71 -18.30 0.04
CA THR A 127 -4.70 -19.35 0.03
C THR A 127 -4.35 -20.50 0.97
N GLY A 128 -5.36 -21.19 1.48
CA GLY A 128 -5.18 -22.42 2.26
C GLY A 128 -4.89 -23.67 1.42
N LYS A 129 -5.15 -23.61 0.11
CA LYS A 129 -5.00 -24.76 -0.80
C LYS A 129 -3.67 -24.74 -1.53
N ASN A 130 -3.08 -25.89 -1.66
CA ASN A 130 -1.84 -26.14 -2.40
C ASN A 130 -2.01 -27.22 -3.49
N ASP A 131 -3.27 -27.58 -3.85
CA ASP A 131 -3.52 -28.52 -4.94
C ASP A 131 -3.15 -27.89 -6.30
N ALA A 132 -2.70 -28.77 -7.21
CA ALA A 132 -2.19 -28.34 -8.51
C ALA A 132 -3.22 -27.58 -9.34
N GLN A 133 -4.52 -27.93 -9.22
CA GLN A 133 -5.58 -27.28 -9.98
C GLN A 133 -5.78 -25.84 -9.53
N THR A 134 -5.91 -25.59 -8.24
CA THR A 134 -6.04 -24.23 -7.67
C THR A 134 -4.83 -23.36 -8.04
N VAL A 135 -3.61 -23.91 -7.96
CA VAL A 135 -2.40 -23.18 -8.36
C VAL A 135 -2.42 -22.81 -9.84
N MET A 136 -2.82 -23.74 -10.73
CA MET A 136 -2.94 -23.47 -12.17
C MET A 136 -3.98 -22.39 -12.46
N ASP A 137 -5.15 -22.48 -11.83
CA ASP A 137 -6.23 -21.51 -12.00
C ASP A 137 -5.79 -20.09 -11.58
N VAL A 138 -5.15 -19.98 -10.43
CA VAL A 138 -4.61 -18.71 -9.94
C VAL A 138 -3.54 -18.17 -10.88
N MET A 139 -2.59 -19.01 -11.31
CA MET A 139 -1.48 -18.59 -12.19
C MET A 139 -1.96 -18.15 -13.57
N SER A 140 -3.09 -18.70 -14.06
CA SER A 140 -3.68 -18.27 -15.33
C SER A 140 -4.09 -16.80 -15.33
N LEU A 141 -4.39 -16.23 -14.16
CA LEU A 141 -4.75 -14.82 -13.96
C LEU A 141 -3.53 -13.88 -13.95
N LYS A 142 -2.33 -14.43 -13.97
CA LYS A 142 -1.06 -13.68 -13.88
C LYS A 142 -1.00 -12.76 -12.67
N PRO A 143 -1.19 -13.28 -11.43
CA PRO A 143 -0.98 -12.50 -10.22
C PRO A 143 0.49 -12.14 -10.07
N ASN A 144 0.77 -11.20 -9.19
CA ASN A 144 2.14 -10.82 -8.84
C ASN A 144 2.82 -11.83 -7.91
N GLY A 145 2.06 -12.75 -7.31
CA GLY A 145 2.56 -13.82 -6.48
C GLY A 145 1.47 -14.73 -5.93
N TYR A 146 1.92 -15.81 -5.29
CA TYR A 146 1.08 -16.82 -4.66
C TYR A 146 1.76 -17.27 -3.37
N LEU A 147 1.05 -17.26 -2.26
CA LEU A 147 1.51 -17.64 -0.93
C LEU A 147 0.50 -18.57 -0.25
N LEU A 148 0.97 -19.46 0.60
CA LEU A 148 0.12 -20.35 1.38
C LEU A 148 -0.20 -19.75 2.75
N LYS A 149 -1.46 -19.81 3.19
CA LYS A 149 -1.90 -19.41 4.54
C LYS A 149 -1.21 -20.22 5.66
N SER A 150 -0.73 -21.44 5.36
CA SER A 150 0.03 -22.29 6.26
C SER A 150 1.51 -21.92 6.40
N MET A 151 1.98 -20.92 5.63
CA MET A 151 3.36 -20.45 5.69
C MET A 151 3.65 -19.83 7.05
N ASP A 152 4.85 -20.07 7.57
CA ASP A 152 5.26 -19.43 8.82
C ASP A 152 5.44 -17.92 8.65
N ALA A 153 5.34 -17.21 9.77
CA ALA A 153 5.40 -15.75 9.84
C ALA A 153 6.64 -15.17 9.16
N GLN A 154 7.79 -15.79 9.36
CA GLN A 154 9.07 -15.31 8.84
C GLN A 154 9.11 -15.42 7.31
N LYS A 155 8.60 -16.52 6.77
CA LYS A 155 8.52 -16.72 5.32
C LYS A 155 7.54 -15.76 4.65
N LEU A 156 6.37 -15.53 5.28
CA LEU A 156 5.40 -14.56 4.79
C LEU A 156 6.02 -13.16 4.74
N HIS A 157 6.68 -12.75 5.82
CA HIS A 157 7.36 -11.46 5.90
C HIS A 157 8.44 -11.31 4.84
N ALA A 158 9.31 -12.32 4.70
CA ALA A 158 10.38 -12.35 3.71
C ALA A 158 9.84 -12.28 2.27
N ALA A 159 8.76 -13.00 1.96
CA ALA A 159 8.15 -12.99 0.64
C ALA A 159 7.59 -11.60 0.25
N ILE A 160 6.94 -10.90 1.19
CA ILE A 160 6.43 -9.56 0.98
C ILE A 160 7.57 -8.54 0.86
N ASP A 161 8.61 -8.66 1.70
CA ASP A 161 9.79 -7.82 1.61
C ASP A 161 10.50 -7.97 0.26
N ASP A 162 10.68 -9.18 -0.21
CA ASP A 162 11.33 -9.46 -1.49
C ASP A 162 10.49 -8.98 -2.68
N PHE A 163 9.17 -9.08 -2.55
CA PHE A 163 8.27 -8.51 -3.54
C PHE A 163 8.47 -6.99 -3.67
N PHE A 164 8.44 -6.26 -2.56
CA PHE A 164 8.62 -4.82 -2.57
C PHE A 164 10.02 -4.37 -3.00
N LYS A 165 11.08 -5.12 -2.65
CA LYS A 165 12.44 -4.84 -3.12
C LYS A 165 12.57 -4.94 -4.65
N LYS A 166 11.86 -5.88 -5.28
CA LYS A 166 11.87 -6.06 -6.74
C LYS A 166 11.15 -4.92 -7.47
N GLN A 167 10.16 -4.28 -6.85
CA GLN A 167 9.44 -3.15 -7.44
C GLN A 167 10.22 -1.82 -7.38
N THR A 168 11.23 -1.72 -6.52
CA THR A 168 12.02 -0.48 -6.32
C THR A 168 13.22 -0.39 -7.29
N LYS A 169 13.43 -1.37 -8.17
CA LYS A 169 14.42 -1.37 -9.24
C LYS A 169 13.80 -0.96 -10.57
#